data_a64e20d0f76b75d7a667a037c5634628
#
_entry.id   a64e20d0f76b75d7a667a037c5634628
#
_cell.length_a   1.000
_cell.length_b   1.000
_cell.length_c   1.000
_cell.angle_alpha   90.00
_cell.angle_beta   90.00
_cell.angle_gamma   90.00
#
_symmetry.space_group_name_H-M   'P 1'
#
loop_
_entity.id
_entity.type
_entity.pdbx_description
1 polymer ?
#
loop_
_entity_poly.entity_id
_entity_poly.type
_entity_poly.pdbx_seq_one_letter_code
_entity_poly.pdbx_strand_id
1 'polypeptide(L)' 'MNRQESDILNALLLEPFINQRVLAEVSGHSLGVVNRSLKELIKAGYLNDAICPTTKAMSEYKNKTPKRAII' A
#
# COMPACT_ATOMS: atom_id res chain seq x y z
N MET A 1 -1.44 -9.55 7.46
CA MET A 1 -0.56 -8.53 6.87
C MET A 1 0.29 -7.90 7.96
N ASN A 2 1.58 -7.80 7.73
CA ASN A 2 2.44 -7.20 8.75
C ASN A 2 2.47 -5.68 8.60
N ARG A 3 3.17 -5.03 9.53
CA ARG A 3 3.19 -3.58 9.56
C ARG A 3 3.84 -2.97 8.33
N GLN A 4 4.90 -3.60 7.85
CA GLN A 4 5.59 -3.09 6.66
C GLN A 4 4.67 -3.11 5.46
N GLU A 5 3.95 -4.19 5.27
CA GLU A 5 3.00 -4.31 4.18
C GLU A 5 1.87 -3.29 4.31
N SER A 6 1.40 -3.10 5.53
CA SER A 6 0.34 -2.14 5.78
C SER A 6 0.79 -0.71 5.46
N ASP A 7 1.99 -0.35 5.89
CA ASP A 7 2.53 0.99 5.61
C ASP A 7 2.65 1.23 4.11
N ILE A 8 3.12 0.23 3.40
CA ILE A 8 3.31 0.35 1.96
C ILE A 8 1.98 0.43 1.24
N LEU A 9 1.03 -0.40 1.65
CA LEU A 9 -0.29 -0.37 1.03
C LEU A 9 -0.98 0.97 1.29
N ASN A 10 -0.86 1.51 2.49
CA ASN A 10 -1.44 2.80 2.80
C ASN A 10 -0.85 3.90 1.93
N ALA A 11 0.46 3.87 1.71
CA ALA A 11 1.09 4.86 0.84
C ALA A 11 0.58 4.74 -0.59
N LEU A 12 0.38 3.52 -1.07
CA LEU A 12 -0.14 3.31 -2.41
C LEU A 12 -1.59 3.72 -2.55
N LEU A 13 -2.37 3.58 -1.48
CA LEU A 13 -3.75 4.04 -1.52
C LEU A 13 -3.83 5.55 -1.62
N LEU A 14 -2.86 6.24 -1.05
CA LEU A 14 -2.81 7.70 -1.14
C LEU A 14 -2.26 8.17 -2.49
N GLU A 15 -1.27 7.44 -3.04
CA GLU A 15 -0.67 7.79 -4.32
C GLU A 15 -0.43 6.53 -5.14
N PRO A 16 -1.42 6.07 -5.89
CA PRO A 16 -1.32 4.79 -6.61
C PRO A 16 -0.21 4.73 -7.65
N PHE A 17 0.23 5.87 -8.17
CA PHE A 17 1.24 5.88 -9.24
C PHE A 17 2.63 6.27 -8.75
N ILE A 18 2.85 6.19 -7.45
CA ILE A 18 4.15 6.48 -6.87
C ILE A 18 5.16 5.42 -7.30
N ASN A 19 6.39 5.82 -7.60
CA ASN A 19 7.40 4.83 -7.96
C ASN A 19 8.00 4.20 -6.69
N GLN A 20 8.70 3.08 -6.87
CA GLN A 20 9.16 2.30 -5.73
C GLN A 20 10.16 3.04 -4.85
N ARG A 21 11.01 3.86 -5.45
CA ARG A 21 11.99 4.61 -4.67
C ARG A 21 11.29 5.61 -3.75
N VAL A 22 10.35 6.36 -4.30
CA VAL A 22 9.61 7.31 -3.50
C VAL A 22 8.76 6.58 -2.47
N LEU A 23 8.20 5.44 -2.85
CA LEU A 23 7.42 4.62 -1.93
C LEU A 23 8.27 4.20 -0.73
N ALA A 24 9.51 3.83 -0.96
CA ALA A 24 10.42 3.48 0.13
C ALA A 24 10.63 4.67 1.05
N GLU A 25 10.80 5.85 0.48
CA GLU A 25 11.02 7.05 1.28
C GLU A 25 9.79 7.41 2.12
N VAL A 26 8.62 7.44 1.52
CA VAL A 26 7.44 7.86 2.26
C VAL A 26 6.97 6.81 3.26
N SER A 27 7.24 5.55 3.02
CA SER A 27 6.85 4.51 3.95
C SER A 27 7.87 4.31 5.07
N GLY A 28 9.07 4.85 4.89
CA GLY A 28 10.13 4.70 5.88
C GLY A 28 10.80 3.34 5.87
N HIS A 29 10.69 2.60 4.78
CA HIS A 29 11.28 1.28 4.65
C HIS A 29 12.31 1.25 3.54
N SER A 30 13.22 0.27 3.59
CA SER A 30 14.23 0.12 2.55
C SER A 30 13.59 -0.38 1.26
N LEU A 31 14.29 -0.17 0.15
CA LEU A 31 13.79 -0.63 -1.14
C LEU A 31 13.62 -2.14 -1.18
N GLY A 32 14.51 -2.87 -0.50
CA GLY A 32 14.36 -4.32 -0.41
C GLY A 32 13.09 -4.75 0.30
N VAL A 33 12.75 -4.05 1.39
CA VAL A 33 11.52 -4.32 2.12
C VAL A 33 10.33 -3.97 1.26
N VAL A 34 10.39 -2.85 0.53
CA VAL A 34 9.31 -2.46 -0.35
C VAL A 34 9.05 -3.54 -1.40
N ASN A 35 10.12 -4.00 -2.05
CA ASN A 35 9.97 -5.03 -3.09
C ASN A 35 9.35 -6.29 -2.56
N ARG A 36 9.79 -6.74 -1.40
CA ARG A 36 9.24 -7.95 -0.80
C ARG A 36 7.78 -7.76 -0.44
N SER A 37 7.47 -6.61 0.15
CA SER A 37 6.11 -6.33 0.58
C SER A 37 5.16 -6.22 -0.60
N LEU A 38 5.61 -5.63 -1.71
CA LEU A 38 4.80 -5.54 -2.91
C LEU A 38 4.42 -6.92 -3.43
N LYS A 39 5.37 -7.85 -3.43
CA LYS A 39 5.09 -9.21 -3.88
C LYS A 39 4.08 -9.89 -2.98
N GLU A 40 4.19 -9.70 -1.68
CA GLU A 40 3.24 -10.29 -0.76
C GLU A 40 1.86 -9.68 -0.89
N LEU A 41 1.79 -8.39 -1.13
CA LEU A 41 0.51 -7.73 -1.31
C LEU A 41 -0.18 -8.18 -2.59
N ILE A 42 0.58 -8.38 -3.66
CA ILE A 42 0.02 -8.92 -4.89
C ILE A 42 -0.51 -10.34 -4.65
N LYS A 43 0.29 -11.13 -3.95
CA LYS A 43 -0.09 -12.52 -3.66
C LYS A 43 -1.35 -12.58 -2.81
N ALA A 44 -1.50 -11.66 -1.89
CA ALA A 44 -2.67 -11.61 -1.01
C ALA A 44 -3.89 -10.97 -1.65
N GLY A 45 -3.73 -10.42 -2.85
CA GLY A 45 -4.86 -9.81 -3.56
C GLY A 45 -5.11 -8.35 -3.27
N TYR A 46 -4.22 -7.70 -2.54
CA TYR A 46 -4.37 -6.27 -2.26
C TYR A 46 -3.84 -5.38 -3.36
N LEU A 47 -2.95 -5.91 -4.19
CA LEU A 47 -2.43 -5.18 -5.34
C LEU A 47 -2.57 -6.06 -6.57
N ASN A 48 -2.76 -5.43 -7.73
CA ASN A 48 -2.74 -6.18 -8.99
C ASN A 48 -1.31 -6.19 -9.53
N ASP A 49 -1.11 -6.81 -10.70
CA ASP A 49 0.23 -6.95 -11.27
C ASP A 49 0.87 -5.61 -11.62
N ALA A 50 0.06 -4.58 -11.80
CA ALA A 50 0.57 -3.24 -12.08
C ALA A 50 0.85 -2.46 -10.79
N ILE A 51 0.79 -3.14 -9.66
CA ILE A 51 1.07 -2.55 -8.33
C ILE A 51 0.07 -1.43 -8.02
N CYS A 52 -1.15 -1.62 -8.45
CA CYS A 52 -2.25 -0.71 -8.10
C CYS A 52 -3.16 -1.39 -7.10
N PRO A 53 -3.68 -0.63 -6.12
CA PRO A 53 -4.59 -1.22 -5.14
C PRO A 53 -5.84 -1.80 -5.82
N THR A 54 -6.26 -2.95 -5.32
CA THR A 54 -7.44 -3.62 -5.83
C THR A 54 -8.67 -3.18 -5.05
N THR A 55 -9.84 -3.61 -5.51
CA THR A 55 -11.07 -3.36 -4.79
C THR A 55 -11.00 -3.91 -3.37
N LYS A 56 -10.36 -5.07 -3.20
CA LYS A 56 -10.19 -5.65 -1.88
C LYS A 56 -9.44 -4.70 -0.95
N ALA A 57 -8.34 -4.12 -1.44
CA ALA A 57 -7.56 -3.20 -0.64
C ALA A 57 -8.37 -1.96 -0.29
N MET A 58 -9.05 -1.41 -1.25
CA MET A 58 -9.85 -0.21 -1.03
C MET A 58 -10.96 -0.47 -0.03
N SER A 59 -11.61 -1.61 -0.15
CA SER A 59 -12.71 -1.95 0.74
C SER A 59 -12.24 -2.09 2.18
N GLU A 60 -11.13 -2.79 2.40
CA GLU A 60 -10.65 -3.03 3.75
C GLU A 60 -9.99 -1.82 4.38
N TYR A 61 -9.20 -1.10 3.61
CA TYR A 61 -8.41 -0.02 4.16
C TYR A 61 -9.11 1.31 4.16
N LYS A 62 -9.95 1.52 3.17
CA LYS A 62 -10.74 2.73 3.14
C LYS A 62 -11.70 2.77 4.32
N ASN A 63 -12.24 1.63 4.69
CA ASN A 63 -13.14 1.56 5.84
C ASN A 63 -12.43 1.84 7.14
N LYS A 64 -11.13 1.61 7.18
CA LYS A 64 -10.36 1.90 8.37
C LYS A 64 -9.83 3.31 8.40
N THR A 65 -9.94 4.02 7.29
CA THR A 65 -9.48 5.40 7.22
C THR A 65 -10.35 6.25 8.13
N PRO A 66 -9.75 7.08 8.95
CA PRO A 66 -10.54 7.92 9.84
C PRO A 66 -11.49 8.82 9.08
N LYS A 67 -12.66 8.97 9.63
CA LYS A 67 -13.69 9.75 8.97
C LYS A 67 -13.49 11.23 9.10
N ARG A 68 -12.60 11.64 9.93
CA ARG A 68 -12.36 13.05 10.12
C ARG A 68 -11.92 13.75 8.85
N ALA A 69 -11.42 12.99 7.91
CA ALA A 69 -10.99 13.58 6.66
C ALA A 69 -12.15 14.20 5.90
N ILE A 70 -13.33 13.86 6.28
CA ILE A 70 -14.51 14.30 5.57
C ILE A 70 -14.90 15.70 5.93
N ILE A 71 -14.50 16.14 7.04
CA ILE A 71 -14.95 17.42 7.51
C ILE A 71 -14.67 18.57 6.59
#